data_f672edf24ddf6969b885b1d9d0b7aa7d
#
_entry.id   f672edf24ddf6969b885b1d9d0b7aa7d
#
_cell.length_a   1.000
_cell.length_b   1.000
_cell.length_c   1.000
_cell.angle_alpha   90.00
_cell.angle_beta   90.00
_cell.angle_gamma   90.00
#
_symmetry.space_group_name_H-M   'P 1'
#
loop_
_entity.id
_entity.type
_entity.pdbx_description
1 polymer ?
#
loop_
_entity_poly.entity_id
_entity_poly.type
_entity_poly.pdbx_seq_one_letter_code
_entity_poly.pdbx_strand_id
1 'polypeptide(L)'
;MNIHDLMELCMRPAPLGGEEEAKNWLRSMMPDTVEITEDPAGSLIVRKPGKRPGIAFMASLSQPALLVTGGTAEGSWLLRPFGAGENLEAVSGWEVTDGQTITTTVQFEDGKLRLAEEKGLRPGMLLTRTRRWSQDKQAVSCTSLADCVGCWFLVQLLQSLPETACEITCIFLAQE
;
A
#
# COMPACT_ATOMS: atom_id res chain seq x y z
N MET A 1 -19.98 -7.81 4.12
CA MET A 1 -18.51 -7.63 4.00
C MET A 1 -18.00 -8.62 2.98
N ASN A 2 -17.38 -8.13 1.92
CA ASN A 2 -16.88 -8.96 0.83
C ASN A 2 -15.35 -9.12 0.96
N ILE A 3 -14.89 -10.33 1.27
CA ILE A 3 -13.46 -10.65 1.40
C ILE A 3 -12.71 -10.56 0.07
N HIS A 4 -13.42 -10.66 -1.04
CA HIS A 4 -12.86 -10.50 -2.37
C HIS A 4 -12.32 -9.09 -2.60
N ASP A 5 -13.04 -8.06 -2.10
CA ASP A 5 -12.59 -6.66 -2.19
C ASP A 5 -11.30 -6.43 -1.41
N LEU A 6 -11.14 -7.10 -0.25
CA LEU A 6 -9.89 -7.06 0.51
C LEU A 6 -8.74 -7.71 -0.27
N MET A 7 -8.99 -8.88 -0.87
CA MET A 7 -8.02 -9.55 -1.73
C MET A 7 -7.59 -8.64 -2.88
N GLU A 8 -8.54 -8.04 -3.58
CA GLU A 8 -8.26 -7.13 -4.68
C GLU A 8 -7.41 -5.94 -4.27
N LEU A 9 -7.72 -5.31 -3.12
CA LEU A 9 -6.91 -4.21 -2.59
C LEU A 9 -5.49 -4.68 -2.22
N CYS A 10 -5.38 -5.81 -1.53
CA CYS A 10 -4.07 -6.37 -1.14
C CYS A 10 -3.18 -6.71 -2.33
N MET A 11 -3.76 -7.05 -3.47
CA MET A 11 -3.01 -7.40 -4.68
C MET A 11 -2.56 -6.18 -5.49
N ARG A 12 -3.01 -4.96 -5.13
CA ARG A 12 -2.59 -3.71 -5.79
C ARG A 12 -1.34 -3.13 -5.14
N PRO A 13 -0.35 -2.71 -5.93
CA PRO A 13 0.79 -1.97 -5.39
C PRO A 13 0.37 -0.58 -4.91
N ALA A 14 0.86 -0.23 -3.73
CA ALA A 14 0.73 1.11 -3.17
C ALA A 14 2.04 1.50 -2.47
N PRO A 15 3.20 1.46 -3.18
CA PRO A 15 4.44 1.91 -2.58
C PRO A 15 4.33 3.39 -2.22
N LEU A 16 5.00 3.80 -1.16
CA LEU A 16 5.06 5.19 -0.73
C LEU A 16 5.39 6.11 -1.91
N GLY A 17 4.51 7.07 -2.24
CA GLY A 17 4.62 7.95 -3.41
C GLY A 17 4.18 7.32 -4.75
N GLY A 18 3.66 6.10 -4.74
CA GLY A 18 3.17 5.39 -5.93
C GLY A 18 1.81 4.71 -5.70
N GLU A 19 0.93 5.33 -4.92
CA GLU A 19 -0.35 4.76 -4.48
C GLU A 19 -1.48 4.87 -5.50
N GLU A 20 -1.23 5.37 -6.72
CA GLU A 20 -2.29 5.69 -7.69
C GLU A 20 -3.19 4.51 -8.06
N GLU A 21 -2.64 3.30 -8.20
CA GLU A 21 -3.44 2.13 -8.55
C GLU A 21 -4.43 1.77 -7.44
N ALA A 22 -3.99 1.82 -6.18
CA ALA A 22 -4.85 1.58 -5.03
C ALA A 22 -5.87 2.71 -4.85
N LYS A 23 -5.49 3.98 -5.05
CA LYS A 23 -6.40 5.14 -5.01
C LYS A 23 -7.51 5.04 -6.06
N ASN A 24 -7.18 4.65 -7.28
CA ASN A 24 -8.17 4.48 -8.35
C ASN A 24 -9.16 3.36 -8.03
N TRP A 25 -8.69 2.27 -7.46
CA TRP A 25 -9.58 1.22 -6.98
C TRP A 25 -10.47 1.72 -5.85
N LEU A 26 -9.93 2.42 -4.84
CA LEU A 26 -10.71 3.01 -3.76
C LEU A 26 -11.81 3.92 -4.31
N ARG A 27 -11.48 4.83 -5.25
CA ARG A 27 -12.49 5.71 -5.89
C ARG A 27 -13.61 4.91 -6.55
N SER A 28 -13.27 3.81 -7.23
CA SER A 28 -14.26 2.96 -7.89
C SER A 28 -15.19 2.20 -6.94
N MET A 29 -14.77 2.03 -5.69
CA MET A 29 -15.55 1.35 -4.65
C MET A 29 -16.44 2.29 -3.84
N MET A 30 -16.32 3.62 -4.01
CA MET A 30 -17.09 4.59 -3.25
C MET A 30 -18.53 4.69 -3.78
N PRO A 31 -19.52 4.84 -2.88
CA PRO A 31 -20.90 5.10 -3.30
C PRO A 31 -21.06 6.54 -3.83
N ASP A 32 -22.02 6.76 -4.73
CA ASP A 32 -22.30 8.08 -5.31
C ASP A 32 -22.75 9.15 -4.29
N THR A 33 -23.01 8.75 -3.05
CA THR A 33 -23.48 9.62 -1.97
C THR A 33 -22.37 10.30 -1.17
N VAL A 34 -21.11 10.11 -1.56
CA VAL A 34 -19.96 10.71 -0.89
C VAL A 34 -19.25 11.74 -1.78
N GLU A 35 -18.59 12.69 -1.14
CA GLU A 35 -17.68 13.63 -1.77
C GLU A 35 -16.25 13.12 -1.65
N ILE A 36 -15.49 13.14 -2.73
CA ILE A 36 -14.08 12.69 -2.74
C ILE A 36 -13.20 13.88 -3.11
N THR A 37 -12.22 14.15 -2.28
CA THR A 37 -11.17 15.13 -2.55
C THR A 37 -9.80 14.49 -2.31
N GLU A 38 -8.75 15.14 -2.80
CA GLU A 38 -7.38 14.70 -2.60
C GLU A 38 -6.57 15.89 -2.05
N ASP A 39 -5.76 15.63 -1.05
CA ASP A 39 -4.88 16.65 -0.48
C ASP A 39 -3.55 16.76 -1.29
N PRO A 40 -2.71 17.78 -1.02
CA PRO A 40 -1.43 17.94 -1.71
C PRO A 40 -0.42 16.79 -1.47
N ALA A 41 -0.59 15.99 -0.43
CA ALA A 41 0.21 14.80 -0.17
C ALA A 41 -0.28 13.57 -0.94
N GLY A 42 -1.46 13.66 -1.57
CA GLY A 42 -2.07 12.57 -2.33
C GLY A 42 -2.99 11.69 -1.51
N SER A 43 -3.32 12.05 -0.25
CA SER A 43 -4.29 11.32 0.55
C SER A 43 -5.70 11.54 0.03
N LEU A 44 -6.51 10.46 -0.02
CA LEU A 44 -7.93 10.59 -0.36
C LEU A 44 -8.75 10.93 0.88
N ILE A 45 -9.54 11.99 0.77
CA ILE A 45 -10.49 12.42 1.80
C ILE A 45 -11.90 12.16 1.25
N VAL A 46 -12.59 11.21 1.86
CA VAL A 46 -13.94 10.80 1.47
C VAL A 46 -14.92 11.21 2.53
N ARG A 47 -15.86 12.08 2.17
CA ARG A 47 -16.80 12.70 3.08
C ARG A 47 -18.22 12.28 2.76
N LYS A 48 -18.90 11.68 3.74
CA LYS A 48 -20.33 11.42 3.70
C LYS A 48 -21.04 12.52 4.47
N PRO A 49 -21.84 13.37 3.80
CA PRO A 49 -22.50 14.50 4.45
C PRO A 49 -23.44 14.09 5.59
N GLY A 50 -23.55 14.95 6.59
CA GLY A 50 -24.45 14.79 7.73
C GLY A 50 -24.87 16.15 8.31
N LYS A 51 -25.87 16.16 9.19
CA LYS A 51 -26.44 17.39 9.79
C LYS A 51 -25.69 17.89 11.03
N ARG A 52 -24.80 17.10 11.60
CA ARG A 52 -24.06 17.37 12.85
C ARG A 52 -22.56 17.28 12.61
N PRO A 53 -21.75 17.89 13.47
CA PRO A 53 -20.30 17.68 13.45
C PRO A 53 -19.96 16.20 13.35
N GLY A 54 -18.95 15.90 12.57
CA GLY A 54 -18.64 14.55 12.12
C GLY A 54 -17.64 13.81 12.96
N ILE A 55 -17.39 12.59 12.55
CA ILE A 55 -16.34 11.71 13.05
C ILE A 55 -15.38 11.47 11.88
N ALA A 56 -14.08 11.56 12.13
CA ALA A 56 -13.05 11.21 11.17
C ALA A 56 -12.44 9.85 11.51
N PHE A 57 -12.28 9.02 10.48
CA PHE A 57 -11.53 7.77 10.54
C PHE A 57 -10.34 7.87 9.58
N MET A 58 -9.22 7.29 9.95
CA MET A 58 -8.00 7.31 9.13
C MET A 58 -7.44 5.90 9.00
N ALA A 59 -6.89 5.61 7.81
CA ALA A 59 -6.14 4.39 7.56
C ALA A 59 -4.97 4.71 6.62
N SER A 60 -3.81 4.09 6.87
CA SER A 60 -2.68 4.17 5.94
C SER A 60 -3.01 3.44 4.65
N LEU A 61 -2.66 4.06 3.52
CA LEU A 61 -2.77 3.46 2.20
C LEU A 61 -1.40 2.96 1.72
N SER A 62 -0.33 3.63 2.14
CA SER A 62 1.02 3.37 1.68
C SER A 62 1.55 2.03 2.19
N GLN A 63 2.24 1.32 1.32
CA GLN A 63 2.90 0.06 1.62
C GLN A 63 4.42 0.24 1.61
N PRO A 64 5.14 -0.48 2.48
CA PRO A 64 6.60 -0.45 2.46
C PRO A 64 7.18 -0.83 1.10
N ALA A 65 8.22 -0.11 0.69
CA ALA A 65 8.93 -0.34 -0.55
C ALA A 65 10.45 -0.27 -0.36
N LEU A 66 11.20 -0.68 -1.36
CA LEU A 66 12.64 -0.52 -1.43
C LEU A 66 13.00 0.36 -2.61
N LEU A 67 13.74 1.43 -2.34
CA LEU A 67 14.24 2.32 -3.37
C LEU A 67 15.59 1.80 -3.89
N VAL A 68 15.71 1.61 -5.19
CA VAL A 68 16.99 1.33 -5.85
C VAL A 68 17.81 2.62 -5.88
N THR A 69 18.95 2.67 -5.18
CA THR A 69 19.75 3.89 -5.04
C THR A 69 20.93 3.95 -5.98
N GLY A 70 21.48 2.81 -6.42
CA GLY A 70 22.59 2.75 -7.36
C GLY A 70 23.17 1.36 -7.48
N GLY A 71 24.03 1.17 -8.48
CA GLY A 71 24.84 -0.05 -8.64
C GLY A 71 26.18 0.07 -7.95
N THR A 72 26.77 -1.08 -7.57
CA THR A 72 28.16 -1.17 -7.09
C THR A 72 29.10 -1.49 -8.24
N ALA A 73 30.40 -1.30 -8.02
CA ALA A 73 31.44 -1.69 -8.99
C ALA A 73 31.47 -3.21 -9.26
N GLU A 74 30.92 -4.00 -8.32
CA GLU A 74 30.85 -5.47 -8.39
C GLU A 74 29.57 -5.97 -9.08
N GLY A 75 28.73 -5.07 -9.63
CA GLY A 75 27.52 -5.42 -10.37
C GLY A 75 26.28 -5.65 -9.52
N SER A 76 26.34 -5.45 -8.21
CA SER A 76 25.15 -5.52 -7.36
C SER A 76 24.45 -4.17 -7.22
N TRP A 77 23.16 -4.19 -6.88
CA TRP A 77 22.34 -2.98 -6.66
C TRP A 77 22.14 -2.70 -5.17
N LEU A 78 22.29 -1.45 -4.79
CA LEU A 78 22.04 -0.99 -3.43
C LEU A 78 20.58 -0.54 -3.28
N LEU A 79 19.99 -0.91 -2.14
CA LEU A 79 18.61 -0.60 -1.80
C LEU A 79 18.55 0.22 -0.52
N ARG A 80 17.51 1.06 -0.45
CA ARG A 80 17.09 1.72 0.79
C ARG A 80 15.62 1.39 1.09
N PRO A 81 15.29 1.06 2.35
CA PRO A 81 13.89 0.99 2.77
C PRO A 81 13.20 2.34 2.60
N PHE A 82 11.95 2.30 2.15
CA PHE A 82 11.10 3.46 1.98
C PHE A 82 9.73 3.11 2.59
N GLY A 83 9.39 3.71 3.73
CA GLY A 83 8.22 3.35 4.52
C GLY A 83 8.33 2.03 5.30
N ALA A 84 9.45 1.32 5.24
CA ALA A 84 9.65 0.03 5.89
C ALA A 84 10.61 0.14 7.07
N GLY A 85 10.30 0.79 8.13
CA GLY A 85 11.12 0.84 9.33
C GLY A 85 12.66 0.73 9.19
N GLU A 86 13.39 0.93 10.26
CA GLU A 86 14.87 0.97 10.22
C GLU A 86 15.56 -0.41 10.32
N ASN A 87 14.80 -1.49 10.53
CA ASN A 87 15.38 -2.83 10.68
C ASN A 87 15.67 -3.45 9.31
N LEU A 88 16.87 -3.21 8.80
CA LEU A 88 17.32 -3.71 7.50
C LEU A 88 17.41 -5.24 7.46
N GLU A 89 17.74 -5.89 8.58
CA GLU A 89 17.83 -7.37 8.64
C GLU A 89 16.46 -8.01 8.42
N ALA A 90 15.39 -7.39 8.87
CA ALA A 90 14.03 -7.89 8.68
C ALA A 90 13.57 -7.88 7.21
N VAL A 91 14.27 -7.12 6.35
CA VAL A 91 14.00 -7.03 4.91
C VAL A 91 14.78 -8.09 4.12
N SER A 92 15.83 -8.67 4.71
CA SER A 92 16.58 -9.75 4.09
C SER A 92 15.67 -10.95 3.79
N GLY A 93 15.81 -11.53 2.61
CA GLY A 93 14.98 -12.63 2.14
C GLY A 93 13.62 -12.21 1.56
N TRP A 94 13.30 -10.92 1.52
CA TRP A 94 12.10 -10.49 0.82
C TRP A 94 12.23 -10.77 -0.68
N GLU A 95 11.23 -11.42 -1.23
CA GLU A 95 11.02 -11.45 -2.68
C GLU A 95 10.33 -10.14 -3.07
N VAL A 96 10.96 -9.39 -3.96
CA VAL A 96 10.50 -8.05 -4.37
C VAL A 96 10.31 -7.97 -5.88
N THR A 97 9.45 -7.07 -6.31
CA THR A 97 9.09 -6.87 -7.72
C THR A 97 8.85 -5.40 -8.03
N ASP A 98 9.10 -5.03 -9.29
CA ASP A 98 8.66 -3.75 -9.88
C ASP A 98 7.19 -3.77 -10.33
N GLY A 99 6.52 -4.92 -10.17
CA GLY A 99 5.13 -5.13 -10.60
C GLY A 99 4.99 -5.51 -12.07
N GLN A 100 6.06 -5.59 -12.84
CA GLN A 100 6.03 -5.87 -14.29
C GLN A 100 6.92 -7.05 -14.68
N THR A 101 8.22 -6.90 -14.61
CA THR A 101 9.20 -7.84 -15.19
C THR A 101 10.23 -8.35 -14.21
N ILE A 102 10.47 -7.62 -13.13
CA ILE A 102 11.51 -7.94 -12.17
C ILE A 102 10.89 -8.63 -10.96
N THR A 103 11.40 -9.80 -10.60
CA THR A 103 11.13 -10.47 -9.34
C THR A 103 12.46 -11.06 -8.83
N THR A 104 12.90 -10.62 -7.68
CA THR A 104 14.21 -10.99 -7.14
C THR A 104 14.19 -10.99 -5.61
N THR A 105 15.25 -11.52 -4.98
CA THR A 105 15.33 -11.63 -3.53
C THR A 105 16.36 -10.66 -2.97
N VAL A 106 15.98 -9.95 -1.92
CA VAL A 106 16.83 -9.00 -1.19
C VAL A 106 17.82 -9.75 -0.32
N GLN A 107 19.07 -9.33 -0.35
CA GLN A 107 20.16 -9.81 0.50
C GLN A 107 20.60 -8.70 1.46
N PHE A 108 20.97 -9.07 2.68
CA PHE A 108 21.59 -8.16 3.64
C PHE A 108 23.03 -8.59 3.88
N GLU A 109 23.98 -7.77 3.43
CA GLU A 109 25.40 -8.02 3.51
C GLU A 109 26.16 -6.74 3.89
N ASP A 110 27.12 -6.84 4.80
CA ASP A 110 27.95 -5.70 5.24
C ASP A 110 27.16 -4.46 5.66
N GLY A 111 26.04 -4.65 6.36
CA GLY A 111 25.19 -3.56 6.81
C GLY A 111 24.36 -2.89 5.70
N LYS A 112 24.26 -3.49 4.52
CA LYS A 112 23.56 -2.94 3.36
C LYS A 112 22.58 -3.95 2.77
N LEU A 113 21.47 -3.43 2.24
CA LEU A 113 20.56 -4.21 1.41
C LEU A 113 21.06 -4.19 -0.03
N ARG A 114 21.13 -5.36 -0.64
CA ARG A 114 21.62 -5.56 -2.00
C ARG A 114 20.68 -6.46 -2.80
N LEU A 115 20.69 -6.29 -4.12
CA LEU A 115 20.19 -7.27 -5.08
C LEU A 115 21.37 -7.77 -5.93
N ALA A 116 21.31 -9.03 -6.32
CA ALA A 116 22.15 -9.53 -7.40
C ALA A 116 21.90 -8.71 -8.68
N GLU A 117 22.83 -8.78 -9.62
CA GLU A 117 22.65 -8.07 -10.91
C GLU A 117 21.38 -8.56 -11.60
N GLU A 118 20.41 -7.63 -11.74
CA GLU A 118 19.17 -7.85 -12.46
C GLU A 118 19.08 -6.88 -13.64
N LYS A 119 18.80 -7.42 -14.82
CA LYS A 119 18.62 -6.61 -16.02
C LYS A 119 17.38 -5.73 -15.87
N GLY A 120 17.53 -4.45 -16.19
CA GLY A 120 16.42 -3.50 -16.16
C GLY A 120 16.31 -2.66 -14.89
N LEU A 121 17.06 -2.96 -13.83
CA LEU A 121 17.12 -2.09 -12.65
C LEU A 121 17.78 -0.75 -12.99
N ARG A 122 17.27 0.30 -12.36
CA ARG A 122 17.82 1.66 -12.47
C ARG A 122 17.59 2.43 -11.17
N PRO A 123 18.47 3.39 -10.85
CA PRO A 123 18.24 4.27 -9.69
C PRO A 123 16.89 4.96 -9.76
N GLY A 124 16.23 5.10 -8.63
CA GLY A 124 14.89 5.69 -8.51
C GLY A 124 13.73 4.72 -8.66
N MET A 125 13.98 3.46 -9.06
CA MET A 125 12.92 2.45 -9.08
C MET A 125 12.49 2.08 -7.66
N LEU A 126 11.18 1.92 -7.49
CA LEU A 126 10.59 1.37 -6.28
C LEU A 126 10.27 -0.12 -6.49
N LEU A 127 10.73 -0.94 -5.60
CA LEU A 127 10.43 -2.37 -5.55
C LEU A 127 9.53 -2.63 -4.36
N THR A 128 8.42 -3.30 -4.57
CA THR A 128 7.51 -3.73 -3.51
C THR A 128 7.68 -5.21 -3.22
N ARG A 129 7.33 -5.63 -2.03
CA ARG A 129 7.31 -7.05 -1.68
C ARG A 129 6.31 -7.79 -2.57
N THR A 130 6.71 -8.95 -3.11
CA THR A 130 5.83 -9.81 -3.92
C THR A 130 4.58 -10.16 -3.14
N ARG A 131 3.42 -9.95 -3.76
CA ARG A 131 2.12 -10.16 -3.11
C ARG A 131 1.69 -11.59 -3.26
N ARG A 132 1.26 -12.15 -2.14
CA ARG A 132 0.71 -13.51 -2.10
C ARG A 132 -0.53 -13.51 -1.24
N TRP A 133 -1.63 -13.99 -1.77
CA TRP A 133 -2.88 -14.20 -1.05
C TRP A 133 -3.08 -15.68 -0.78
N SER A 134 -3.45 -16.00 0.44
CA SER A 134 -3.87 -17.33 0.84
C SER A 134 -5.13 -17.22 1.72
N GLN A 135 -6.08 -18.08 1.50
CA GLN A 135 -7.33 -18.10 2.25
C GLN A 135 -7.77 -19.55 2.51
N ASP A 136 -8.16 -19.81 3.74
CA ASP A 136 -8.84 -21.03 4.14
C ASP A 136 -10.17 -20.71 4.84
N LYS A 137 -10.78 -21.69 5.50
CA LYS A 137 -12.07 -21.52 6.19
C LYS A 137 -12.01 -20.66 7.46
N GLN A 138 -10.84 -20.42 8.01
CA GLN A 138 -10.65 -19.76 9.31
C GLN A 138 -9.82 -18.48 9.23
N ALA A 139 -8.96 -18.35 8.22
CA ALA A 139 -8.00 -17.28 8.13
C ALA A 139 -7.72 -16.83 6.69
N VAL A 140 -7.28 -15.60 6.58
CA VAL A 140 -6.66 -15.03 5.38
C VAL A 140 -5.26 -14.59 5.70
N SER A 141 -4.36 -14.73 4.73
CA SER A 141 -2.98 -14.25 4.83
C SER A 141 -2.59 -13.53 3.55
N CYS A 142 -2.00 -12.39 3.67
CA CYS A 142 -1.42 -11.64 2.57
C CYS A 142 -0.20 -10.86 3.04
N THR A 143 0.75 -10.65 2.15
CA THR A 143 1.96 -9.87 2.42
C THR A 143 1.67 -8.45 2.91
N SER A 144 0.62 -7.81 2.37
CA SER A 144 0.22 -6.42 2.68
C SER A 144 -1.08 -6.34 3.49
N LEU A 145 -1.46 -7.39 4.21
CA LEU A 145 -2.76 -7.44 4.89
C LEU A 145 -2.93 -6.32 5.91
N ALA A 146 -1.90 -6.06 6.71
CA ALA A 146 -1.93 -5.03 7.75
C ALA A 146 -2.19 -3.62 7.16
N ASP A 147 -1.56 -3.34 6.00
CA ASP A 147 -1.68 -2.05 5.33
C ASP A 147 -3.04 -1.86 4.64
N CYS A 148 -3.67 -2.96 4.21
CA CYS A 148 -4.91 -2.93 3.43
C CYS A 148 -6.18 -3.01 4.28
N VAL A 149 -6.15 -3.71 5.42
CA VAL A 149 -7.36 -4.02 6.20
C VAL A 149 -8.07 -2.78 6.71
N GLY A 150 -7.32 -1.75 7.11
CA GLY A 150 -7.88 -0.47 7.54
C GLY A 150 -8.63 0.23 6.42
N CYS A 151 -8.01 0.36 5.25
CA CYS A 151 -8.64 0.96 4.07
C CYS A 151 -9.88 0.18 3.63
N TRP A 152 -9.80 -1.15 3.57
CA TRP A 152 -10.94 -2.00 3.24
C TRP A 152 -12.09 -1.80 4.24
N PHE A 153 -11.80 -1.73 5.55
CA PHE A 153 -12.82 -1.48 6.56
C PHE A 153 -13.52 -0.15 6.34
N LEU A 154 -12.78 0.92 6.03
CA LEU A 154 -13.37 2.24 5.77
C LEU A 154 -14.27 2.23 4.52
N VAL A 155 -13.88 1.50 3.47
CA VAL A 155 -14.74 1.30 2.29
C VAL A 155 -16.05 0.61 2.68
N GLN A 156 -15.96 -0.51 3.42
CA GLN A 156 -17.15 -1.25 3.86
C GLN A 156 -18.04 -0.39 4.78
N LEU A 157 -17.45 0.44 5.63
CA LEU A 157 -18.16 1.39 6.47
C LEU A 157 -18.97 2.37 5.59
N LEU A 158 -18.32 3.03 4.64
CA LEU A 158 -18.98 4.01 3.76
C LEU A 158 -20.12 3.41 2.92
N GLN A 159 -19.93 2.17 2.42
CA GLN A 159 -20.94 1.45 1.65
C GLN A 159 -22.14 0.99 2.49
N SER A 160 -21.90 0.61 3.74
CA SER A 160 -22.95 0.04 4.61
C SER A 160 -23.75 1.08 5.41
N LEU A 161 -23.21 2.28 5.58
CA LEU A 161 -23.88 3.32 6.37
C LEU A 161 -25.08 3.88 5.63
N PRO A 162 -26.27 3.89 6.24
CA PRO A 162 -27.42 4.64 5.74
C PRO A 162 -27.15 6.16 5.83
N GLU A 163 -28.17 6.99 5.54
CA GLU A 163 -28.10 8.41 5.88
C GLU A 163 -27.82 8.57 7.38
N THR A 164 -26.78 9.34 7.69
CA THR A 164 -26.30 9.51 9.06
C THR A 164 -26.68 10.88 9.61
N ALA A 165 -26.91 10.96 10.92
CA ALA A 165 -27.17 12.24 11.59
C ALA A 165 -25.91 13.13 11.68
N CYS A 166 -24.71 12.54 11.67
CA CYS A 166 -23.44 13.24 11.69
C CYS A 166 -22.67 12.99 10.39
N GLU A 167 -21.79 13.90 10.07
CA GLU A 167 -20.84 13.74 8.97
C GLU A 167 -19.83 12.64 9.28
N ILE A 168 -19.50 11.83 8.27
CA ILE A 168 -18.44 10.82 8.36
C ILE A 168 -17.37 11.19 7.35
N THR A 169 -16.15 11.37 7.83
CA THR A 169 -14.97 11.61 7.00
C THR A 169 -14.02 10.42 7.11
N CYS A 170 -13.71 9.78 6.00
CA CYS A 170 -12.71 8.73 5.92
C CYS A 170 -11.49 9.26 5.17
N ILE A 171 -10.30 9.12 5.76
CA ILE A 171 -9.04 9.60 5.19
C ILE A 171 -8.16 8.39 4.92
N PHE A 172 -7.80 8.19 3.65
CA PHE A 172 -6.86 7.17 3.20
C PHE A 172 -5.52 7.87 3.00
N LEU A 173 -4.65 7.74 3.99
CA LEU A 173 -3.39 8.46 4.05
C LEU A 173 -2.39 7.92 3.04
N ALA A 174 -1.83 8.81 2.23
CA ALA A 174 -0.72 8.54 1.32
C ALA A 174 0.58 9.12 1.86
N GLN A 175 1.71 8.59 1.43
CA GLN A 175 3.06 9.04 1.77
C GLN A 175 3.37 9.05 3.28
N GLU A 176 2.84 8.11 4.02
CA GLU A 176 3.03 7.98 5.47
C GLU A 176 4.19 7.02 5.83
#